data_31c0b5af044974975891babeb522f058
#
_entry.id   31c0b5af044974975891babeb522f058
#
_cell.length_a   1.000
_cell.length_b   1.000
_cell.length_c   1.000
_cell.angle_alpha   90.00
_cell.angle_beta   90.00
_cell.angle_gamma   90.00
#
_symmetry.space_group_name_H-M   'P 1'
#
loop_
_entity.id
_entity.type
_entity.pdbx_description
1 polymer ?
#
loop_
_entity_poly.entity_id
_entity_poly.type
_entity_poly.pdbx_seq_one_letter_code
_entity_poly.pdbx_strand_id
1 'polypeptide(L)'
;TKKSENKEKLINEINWYKKIPKDVSKLIPKILDSDVSDSPYIKLEYIKYPTLADIWLYSNFSSDFWVKIIDDLFEIVNKFNTYYDDVTIQEYKSIYFEKTIQRIDELIKSNDLFKEIFHENFILINGKEFKNWPLIEDEIKLKINDLYKKEDNCLIHGDLCFSNILYDSKNKNFKLIDPRGKWGQGISGDIKYDI
;
A
#
# COMPACT_ATOMS: atom_id res chain seq x y z
N THR A 1 -14.36 14.49 8.59
CA THR A 1 -14.58 13.27 9.41
C THR A 1 -14.79 12.10 8.50
N LYS A 2 -14.00 11.03 8.67
CA LYS A 2 -14.10 9.75 7.95
C LYS A 2 -14.77 8.72 8.87
N LYS A 3 -15.73 7.98 8.33
CA LYS A 3 -16.36 6.79 8.89
C LYS A 3 -16.31 5.69 7.84
N SER A 4 -16.39 4.43 8.23
CA SER A 4 -16.35 3.29 7.31
C SER A 4 -17.26 2.17 7.81
N GLU A 5 -17.89 1.46 6.88
CA GLU A 5 -18.59 0.20 7.17
C GLU A 5 -17.59 -0.88 7.62
N ASN A 6 -16.37 -0.87 7.05
CA ASN A 6 -15.27 -1.71 7.50
C ASN A 6 -14.59 -1.05 8.70
N LYS A 7 -15.13 -1.33 9.89
CA LYS A 7 -14.65 -0.79 11.17
C LYS A 7 -13.20 -1.17 11.45
N GLU A 8 -12.81 -2.40 11.20
CA GLU A 8 -11.45 -2.90 11.44
C GLU A 8 -10.43 -2.13 10.59
N LYS A 9 -10.71 -1.92 9.30
CA LYS A 9 -9.84 -1.14 8.42
C LYS A 9 -9.65 0.29 8.95
N LEU A 10 -10.75 0.93 9.40
CA LEU A 10 -10.68 2.29 9.94
C LEU A 10 -9.91 2.36 11.26
N ILE A 11 -10.10 1.40 12.15
CA ILE A 11 -9.34 1.31 13.41
C ILE A 11 -7.84 1.14 13.13
N ASN A 12 -7.47 0.29 12.17
CA ASN A 12 -6.09 0.10 11.76
C ASN A 12 -5.49 1.39 11.19
N GLU A 13 -6.22 2.14 10.37
CA GLU A 13 -5.82 3.46 9.86
C GLU A 13 -5.61 4.47 11.01
N ILE A 14 -6.55 4.55 11.96
CA ILE A 14 -6.43 5.42 13.13
C ILE A 14 -5.18 5.08 13.94
N ASN A 15 -4.93 3.80 14.14
CA ASN A 15 -3.77 3.33 14.89
C ASN A 15 -2.46 3.68 14.17
N TRP A 16 -2.41 3.59 12.84
CA TRP A 16 -1.26 4.02 12.05
C TRP A 16 -0.96 5.50 12.28
N TYR A 17 -1.96 6.39 12.12
CA TYR A 17 -1.79 7.82 12.37
C TYR A 17 -1.30 8.14 13.79
N LYS A 18 -1.72 7.36 14.79
CA LYS A 18 -1.33 7.55 16.20
C LYS A 18 0.06 7.04 16.52
N LYS A 19 0.53 6.01 15.80
CA LYS A 19 1.82 5.34 16.06
C LYS A 19 2.98 5.92 15.24
N ILE A 20 2.69 6.72 14.21
CA ILE A 20 3.73 7.26 13.34
C ILE A 20 4.72 8.12 14.13
N PRO A 21 6.05 8.02 13.87
CA PRO A 21 7.07 8.82 14.53
C PRO A 21 6.88 10.33 14.36
N LYS A 22 7.25 11.12 15.37
CA LYS A 22 7.01 12.58 15.41
C LYS A 22 7.63 13.35 14.24
N ASP A 23 8.80 12.96 13.79
CA ASP A 23 9.48 13.63 12.67
C ASP A 23 8.87 13.28 11.31
N VAL A 24 8.20 12.12 11.21
CA VAL A 24 7.39 11.72 10.04
C VAL A 24 5.99 12.33 10.10
N SER A 25 5.48 12.67 11.28
CA SER A 25 4.14 13.23 11.47
C SER A 25 3.88 14.54 10.68
N LYS A 26 4.94 15.23 10.25
CA LYS A 26 4.83 16.40 9.37
C LYS A 26 4.34 16.05 7.97
N LEU A 27 4.50 14.79 7.55
CA LEU A 27 4.07 14.28 6.24
C LEU A 27 2.59 13.85 6.21
N ILE A 28 1.88 13.90 7.32
CA ILE A 28 0.48 13.48 7.42
C ILE A 28 -0.41 14.62 7.91
N PRO A 29 -1.74 14.55 7.66
CA PRO A 29 -2.70 15.44 8.30
C PRO A 29 -2.73 15.25 9.81
N LYS A 30 -2.95 16.34 10.56
CA LYS A 30 -3.14 16.25 12.02
C LYS A 30 -4.46 15.55 12.36
N ILE A 31 -4.43 14.66 13.34
CA ILE A 31 -5.66 14.15 13.94
C ILE A 31 -6.25 15.26 14.81
N LEU A 32 -7.49 15.66 14.50
CA LEU A 32 -8.26 16.61 15.31
C LEU A 32 -9.08 15.90 16.37
N ASP A 33 -9.59 14.71 16.02
CA ASP A 33 -10.40 13.88 16.90
C ASP A 33 -10.48 12.45 16.35
N SER A 34 -10.65 11.43 17.22
CA SER A 34 -10.83 10.05 16.77
C SER A 34 -11.42 9.18 17.88
N ASP A 35 -12.22 8.21 17.49
CA ASP A 35 -12.72 7.16 18.36
C ASP A 35 -12.53 5.79 17.69
N VAL A 36 -12.29 4.76 18.49
CA VAL A 36 -12.08 3.36 18.08
C VAL A 36 -13.08 2.40 18.72
N SER A 37 -14.12 2.92 19.35
CA SER A 37 -15.20 2.15 19.98
C SER A 37 -16.14 1.53 18.91
N ASP A 38 -17.39 1.25 19.29
CA ASP A 38 -18.40 0.60 18.46
C ASP A 38 -18.71 1.34 17.15
N SER A 39 -18.49 2.64 17.11
CA SER A 39 -18.72 3.50 15.93
C SER A 39 -17.45 4.30 15.59
N PRO A 40 -16.38 3.64 15.14
CA PRO A 40 -15.10 4.28 14.95
C PRO A 40 -15.20 5.42 13.93
N TYR A 41 -14.45 6.49 14.22
CA TYR A 41 -14.27 7.61 13.29
C TYR A 41 -12.90 8.26 13.47
N ILE A 42 -12.46 8.96 12.42
CA ILE A 42 -11.31 9.86 12.48
C ILE A 42 -11.67 11.21 11.88
N LYS A 43 -11.26 12.28 12.55
CA LYS A 43 -11.35 13.66 12.08
C LYS A 43 -9.95 14.20 11.87
N LEU A 44 -9.59 14.41 10.62
CA LEU A 44 -8.29 14.95 10.22
C LEU A 44 -8.42 16.45 9.87
N GLU A 45 -7.32 17.19 9.94
CA GLU A 45 -7.25 18.52 9.36
C GLU A 45 -7.53 18.46 7.86
N TYR A 46 -8.16 19.50 7.33
CA TYR A 46 -8.44 19.58 5.90
C TYR A 46 -7.26 20.21 5.17
N ILE A 47 -6.70 19.49 4.21
CA ILE A 47 -5.58 19.92 3.38
C ILE A 47 -6.13 20.28 1.98
N LYS A 48 -5.90 21.53 1.55
CA LYS A 48 -6.41 22.07 0.27
C LYS A 48 -5.44 21.83 -0.91
N TYR A 49 -4.69 20.76 -0.89
CA TYR A 49 -3.79 20.43 -1.98
C TYR A 49 -4.42 19.41 -2.91
N PRO A 50 -4.18 19.49 -4.23
CA PRO A 50 -4.54 18.41 -5.14
C PRO A 50 -3.72 17.16 -4.83
N THR A 51 -4.22 16.01 -5.24
CA THR A 51 -3.44 14.78 -5.26
C THR A 51 -2.42 14.81 -6.39
N LEU A 52 -1.34 14.02 -6.29
CA LEU A 52 -0.44 13.83 -7.44
C LEU A 52 -1.16 13.20 -8.64
N ALA A 53 -2.20 12.38 -8.40
CA ALA A 53 -3.04 11.86 -9.47
C ALA A 53 -3.80 12.97 -10.22
N ASP A 54 -4.38 13.94 -9.49
CA ASP A 54 -5.04 15.10 -10.11
C ASP A 54 -4.04 15.93 -10.92
N ILE A 55 -2.84 16.16 -10.36
CA ILE A 55 -1.79 16.90 -11.04
C ILE A 55 -1.35 16.17 -12.31
N TRP A 56 -1.18 14.84 -12.26
CA TRP A 56 -0.82 14.02 -13.41
C TRP A 56 -1.87 14.09 -14.53
N LEU A 57 -3.16 14.01 -14.17
CA LEU A 57 -4.25 13.95 -15.14
C LEU A 57 -4.62 15.33 -15.73
N TYR A 58 -4.52 16.39 -14.93
CA TYR A 58 -5.10 17.69 -15.29
C TYR A 58 -4.08 18.81 -15.46
N SER A 59 -2.78 18.55 -15.24
CA SER A 59 -1.72 19.55 -15.41
C SER A 59 -0.73 19.13 -16.48
N ASN A 60 -0.07 20.09 -17.09
CA ASN A 60 0.94 19.84 -18.13
C ASN A 60 2.34 20.22 -17.62
N PHE A 61 2.82 19.52 -16.58
CA PHE A 61 4.17 19.70 -16.09
C PHE A 61 5.19 18.93 -16.93
N SER A 62 6.43 19.45 -16.99
CA SER A 62 7.54 18.84 -17.71
C SER A 62 7.99 17.52 -17.09
N SER A 63 8.74 16.72 -17.87
CA SER A 63 9.39 15.50 -17.36
C SER A 63 10.31 15.80 -16.17
N ASP A 64 11.04 16.91 -16.17
CA ASP A 64 11.93 17.30 -15.07
C ASP A 64 11.19 17.54 -13.77
N PHE A 65 9.96 18.08 -13.84
CA PHE A 65 9.10 18.21 -12.67
C PHE A 65 8.78 16.84 -12.08
N TRP A 66 8.41 15.86 -12.93
CA TRP A 66 8.07 14.52 -12.45
C TRP A 66 9.27 13.75 -11.92
N VAL A 67 10.43 13.87 -12.57
CA VAL A 67 11.69 13.30 -12.04
C VAL A 67 11.92 13.81 -10.64
N LYS A 68 11.82 15.15 -10.43
CA LYS A 68 11.98 15.72 -9.10
C LYS A 68 10.95 15.22 -8.08
N ILE A 69 9.67 15.09 -8.46
CA ILE A 69 8.63 14.53 -7.59
C ILE A 69 8.98 13.11 -7.16
N ILE A 70 9.44 12.28 -8.09
CA ILE A 70 9.84 10.89 -7.79
C ILE A 70 11.04 10.87 -6.85
N ASP A 71 12.07 11.70 -7.09
CA ASP A 71 13.22 11.83 -6.20
C ASP A 71 12.80 12.24 -4.79
N ASP A 72 11.95 13.26 -4.66
CA ASP A 72 11.43 13.73 -3.37
C ASP A 72 10.58 12.64 -2.66
N LEU A 73 9.84 11.79 -3.40
CA LEU A 73 9.12 10.64 -2.85
C LEU A 73 10.07 9.54 -2.36
N PHE A 74 11.14 9.25 -3.08
CA PHE A 74 12.17 8.32 -2.61
C PHE A 74 12.83 8.80 -1.31
N GLU A 75 13.03 10.11 -1.12
CA GLU A 75 13.49 10.66 0.15
C GLU A 75 12.51 10.38 1.30
N ILE A 76 11.19 10.44 1.04
CA ILE A 76 10.17 10.08 2.02
C ILE A 76 10.24 8.58 2.36
N VAL A 77 10.34 7.71 1.35
CA VAL A 77 10.47 6.26 1.53
C VAL A 77 11.77 5.93 2.30
N ASN A 78 12.89 6.54 1.94
CA ASN A 78 14.16 6.40 2.65
C ASN A 78 14.04 6.81 4.13
N LYS A 79 13.27 7.87 4.40
CA LYS A 79 12.99 8.28 5.77
C LYS A 79 12.17 7.22 6.52
N PHE A 80 11.18 6.59 5.90
CA PHE A 80 10.44 5.49 6.50
C PHE A 80 11.35 4.30 6.81
N ASN A 81 12.30 4.01 5.94
CA ASN A 81 13.29 2.94 6.11
C ASN A 81 14.20 3.13 7.34
N THR A 82 14.29 4.35 7.90
CA THR A 82 15.05 4.55 9.16
C THR A 82 14.34 3.99 10.39
N TYR A 83 13.04 3.64 10.28
CA TYR A 83 12.23 3.07 11.36
C TYR A 83 12.08 1.56 11.18
N TYR A 84 13.20 0.87 11.37
CA TYR A 84 13.26 -0.60 11.31
C TYR A 84 12.32 -1.26 12.32
N ASP A 85 11.72 -2.38 11.90
CA ASP A 85 10.89 -3.23 12.74
C ASP A 85 11.11 -4.71 12.39
N ASP A 86 10.82 -5.61 13.31
CA ASP A 86 11.05 -7.05 13.12
C ASP A 86 9.79 -7.73 12.56
N VAL A 87 9.60 -7.63 11.24
CA VAL A 87 8.55 -8.35 10.52
C VAL A 87 9.05 -9.75 10.19
N THR A 88 8.29 -10.75 10.56
CA THR A 88 8.67 -12.15 10.33
C THR A 88 8.45 -12.58 8.88
N ILE A 89 9.20 -13.59 8.42
CA ILE A 89 8.98 -14.19 7.09
C ILE A 89 7.55 -14.75 6.94
N GLN A 90 6.93 -15.14 8.05
CA GLN A 90 5.55 -15.67 8.04
C GLN A 90 4.55 -14.56 7.73
N GLU A 91 4.72 -13.37 8.33
CA GLU A 91 3.90 -12.19 8.01
C GLU A 91 4.13 -11.73 6.56
N TYR A 92 5.38 -11.77 6.10
CA TYR A 92 5.72 -11.49 4.71
C TYR A 92 4.97 -12.42 3.73
N LYS A 93 5.03 -13.74 3.98
CA LYS A 93 4.29 -14.74 3.17
C LYS A 93 2.78 -14.53 3.22
N SER A 94 2.24 -14.19 4.38
CA SER A 94 0.79 -13.96 4.52
C SER A 94 0.30 -12.81 3.63
N ILE A 95 1.09 -11.79 3.44
CA ILE A 95 0.74 -10.63 2.60
C ILE A 95 0.94 -10.91 1.12
N TYR A 96 2.09 -11.49 0.74
CA TYR A 96 2.45 -11.65 -0.68
C TYR A 96 1.89 -12.91 -1.31
N PHE A 97 1.72 -13.99 -0.54
CA PHE A 97 1.26 -15.27 -1.05
C PHE A 97 -0.13 -15.66 -0.56
N GLU A 98 -0.34 -15.84 0.75
CA GLU A 98 -1.58 -16.39 1.30
C GLU A 98 -2.80 -15.52 0.97
N LYS A 99 -2.64 -14.18 1.03
CA LYS A 99 -3.69 -13.25 0.62
C LYS A 99 -4.02 -13.35 -0.87
N THR A 100 -3.04 -13.65 -1.72
CA THR A 100 -3.25 -13.87 -3.15
C THR A 100 -4.05 -15.13 -3.37
N ILE A 101 -3.68 -16.24 -2.69
CA ILE A 101 -4.43 -17.51 -2.72
C ILE A 101 -5.88 -17.31 -2.26
N GLN A 102 -6.09 -16.63 -1.13
CA GLN A 102 -7.44 -16.34 -0.65
C GLN A 102 -8.28 -15.61 -1.70
N ARG A 103 -7.73 -14.60 -2.37
CA ARG A 103 -8.44 -13.85 -3.42
C ARG A 103 -8.74 -14.71 -4.65
N ILE A 104 -7.82 -15.58 -5.02
CA ILE A 104 -8.02 -16.56 -6.09
C ILE A 104 -9.16 -17.52 -5.72
N ASP A 105 -9.18 -18.07 -4.51
CA ASP A 105 -10.24 -18.96 -4.02
C ASP A 105 -11.61 -18.27 -4.01
N GLU A 106 -11.67 -17.01 -3.59
CA GLU A 106 -12.89 -16.20 -3.63
C GLU A 106 -13.39 -15.99 -5.08
N LEU A 107 -12.47 -15.73 -6.01
CA LEU A 107 -12.78 -15.52 -7.41
C LEU A 107 -13.25 -16.83 -8.08
N ILE A 108 -12.61 -17.97 -7.81
CA ILE A 108 -13.01 -19.29 -8.30
C ILE A 108 -14.44 -19.63 -7.84
N LYS A 109 -14.80 -19.26 -6.59
CA LYS A 109 -16.14 -19.52 -6.05
C LYS A 109 -17.22 -18.63 -6.66
N SER A 110 -16.86 -17.44 -7.13
CA SER A 110 -17.81 -16.42 -7.61
C SER A 110 -17.88 -16.30 -9.13
N ASN A 111 -16.99 -16.95 -9.89
CA ASN A 111 -16.87 -16.79 -11.33
C ASN A 111 -16.58 -18.12 -12.03
N ASP A 112 -17.60 -18.69 -12.72
CA ASP A 112 -17.48 -20.00 -13.38
C ASP A 112 -16.43 -20.01 -14.49
N LEU A 113 -16.31 -18.92 -15.30
CA LEU A 113 -15.32 -18.82 -16.35
C LEU A 113 -13.90 -18.85 -15.76
N PHE A 114 -13.68 -18.12 -14.66
CA PHE A 114 -12.38 -18.12 -14.00
C PHE A 114 -12.04 -19.49 -13.42
N LYS A 115 -13.04 -20.19 -12.85
CA LYS A 115 -12.90 -21.56 -12.35
C LYS A 115 -12.44 -22.54 -13.45
N GLU A 116 -13.01 -22.44 -14.66
CA GLU A 116 -12.60 -23.27 -15.81
C GLU A 116 -11.16 -22.98 -16.23
N ILE A 117 -10.80 -21.70 -16.36
CA ILE A 117 -9.47 -21.27 -16.84
C ILE A 117 -8.37 -21.54 -15.80
N PHE A 118 -8.66 -21.38 -14.51
CA PHE A 118 -7.63 -21.37 -13.46
C PHE A 118 -6.86 -22.70 -13.33
N HIS A 119 -7.50 -23.82 -13.64
CA HIS A 119 -6.91 -25.17 -13.53
C HIS A 119 -6.15 -25.61 -14.79
N GLU A 120 -6.24 -24.84 -15.87
CA GLU A 120 -5.46 -25.11 -17.08
C GLU A 120 -3.97 -24.78 -16.87
N ASN A 121 -3.08 -25.58 -17.45
CA ASN A 121 -1.64 -25.36 -17.36
C ASN A 121 -1.17 -24.13 -18.15
N PHE A 122 -1.88 -23.80 -19.23
CA PHE A 122 -1.56 -22.69 -20.12
C PHE A 122 -2.83 -21.90 -20.43
N ILE A 123 -2.66 -20.59 -20.62
CA ILE A 123 -3.73 -19.68 -21.04
C ILE A 123 -3.29 -18.87 -22.26
N LEU A 124 -4.25 -18.55 -23.12
CA LEU A 124 -4.05 -17.68 -24.27
C LEU A 124 -4.50 -16.25 -23.94
N ILE A 125 -3.60 -15.29 -24.02
CA ILE A 125 -3.92 -13.88 -23.86
C ILE A 125 -3.49 -13.15 -25.11
N ASN A 126 -4.44 -12.57 -25.83
CA ASN A 126 -4.19 -11.85 -27.09
C ASN A 126 -3.40 -12.70 -28.12
N GLY A 127 -3.69 -14.00 -28.20
CA GLY A 127 -3.03 -14.92 -29.14
C GLY A 127 -1.65 -15.42 -28.71
N LYS A 128 -1.17 -15.05 -27.53
CA LYS A 128 0.09 -15.50 -26.97
C LYS A 128 -0.17 -16.44 -25.79
N GLU A 129 0.53 -17.59 -25.79
CA GLU A 129 0.47 -18.60 -24.74
C GLU A 129 1.31 -18.20 -23.53
N PHE A 130 0.76 -18.38 -22.32
CA PHE A 130 1.43 -18.15 -21.05
C PHE A 130 1.22 -19.35 -20.12
N LYS A 131 2.22 -19.63 -19.27
CA LYS A 131 2.07 -20.55 -18.15
C LYS A 131 1.03 -19.99 -17.19
N ASN A 132 0.13 -20.86 -16.73
CA ASN A 132 -0.89 -20.49 -15.77
C ASN A 132 -0.51 -20.93 -14.34
N TRP A 133 -1.35 -20.58 -13.38
CA TRP A 133 -1.10 -20.75 -11.95
C TRP A 133 -0.54 -22.13 -11.54
N PRO A 134 -1.09 -23.28 -12.00
CA PRO A 134 -0.57 -24.60 -11.61
C PRO A 134 0.92 -24.81 -11.93
N LEU A 135 1.44 -24.12 -12.95
CA LEU A 135 2.85 -24.24 -13.36
C LEU A 135 3.77 -23.20 -12.73
N ILE A 136 3.26 -22.13 -12.11
CA ILE A 136 4.06 -21.03 -11.59
C ILE A 136 3.97 -20.88 -10.06
N GLU A 137 3.02 -21.54 -9.40
CA GLU A 137 2.78 -21.38 -7.96
C GLU A 137 4.03 -21.65 -7.11
N ASP A 138 4.71 -22.78 -7.36
CA ASP A 138 5.90 -23.14 -6.59
C ASP A 138 7.09 -22.21 -6.89
N GLU A 139 7.22 -21.73 -8.13
CA GLU A 139 8.22 -20.72 -8.48
C GLU A 139 7.96 -19.41 -7.74
N ILE A 140 6.70 -18.98 -7.65
CA ILE A 140 6.31 -17.78 -6.89
C ILE A 140 6.64 -17.94 -5.40
N LYS A 141 6.32 -19.10 -4.79
CA LYS A 141 6.66 -19.39 -3.39
C LYS A 141 8.17 -19.28 -3.12
N LEU A 142 8.99 -19.84 -4.01
CA LEU A 142 10.44 -19.76 -3.91
C LEU A 142 10.91 -18.30 -4.03
N LYS A 143 10.43 -17.57 -5.03
CA LYS A 143 10.78 -16.14 -5.23
C LYS A 143 10.40 -15.27 -4.04
N ILE A 144 9.25 -15.49 -3.41
CA ILE A 144 8.85 -14.78 -2.20
C ILE A 144 9.83 -15.03 -1.06
N ASN A 145 10.31 -16.27 -0.89
CA ASN A 145 11.35 -16.56 0.12
C ASN A 145 12.66 -15.83 -0.17
N ASP A 146 13.10 -15.84 -1.43
CA ASP A 146 14.37 -15.22 -1.85
C ASP A 146 14.34 -13.69 -1.72
N LEU A 147 13.15 -13.08 -1.92
CA LEU A 147 12.96 -11.63 -1.84
C LEU A 147 12.83 -11.11 -0.40
N TYR A 148 12.52 -11.98 0.56
CA TYR A 148 12.47 -11.58 1.96
C TYR A 148 13.86 -11.18 2.46
N LYS A 149 13.95 -9.95 2.95
CA LYS A 149 15.15 -9.43 3.63
C LYS A 149 14.72 -8.74 4.90
N LYS A 150 15.30 -9.16 6.01
CA LYS A 150 14.94 -8.61 7.32
C LYS A 150 15.24 -7.11 7.40
N GLU A 151 16.33 -6.68 6.78
CA GLU A 151 16.77 -5.29 6.70
C GLU A 151 15.83 -4.35 5.91
N ASP A 152 14.96 -4.92 5.07
CA ASP A 152 13.97 -4.14 4.29
C ASP A 152 12.68 -3.88 5.07
N ASN A 153 12.56 -4.39 6.30
CA ASN A 153 11.38 -4.22 7.13
C ASN A 153 11.44 -2.91 7.92
N CYS A 154 10.50 -2.04 7.65
CA CYS A 154 10.42 -0.71 8.25
C CYS A 154 8.98 -0.20 8.34
N LEU A 155 8.82 1.01 8.86
CA LEU A 155 7.56 1.72 8.72
C LEU A 155 7.16 1.82 7.25
N ILE A 156 5.89 1.53 6.92
CA ILE A 156 5.34 1.71 5.58
C ILE A 156 4.00 2.46 5.62
N HIS A 157 3.66 3.11 4.53
CA HIS A 157 2.32 3.65 4.27
C HIS A 157 1.36 2.52 3.86
N GLY A 158 1.85 1.60 3.04
CA GLY A 158 1.15 0.41 2.60
C GLY A 158 0.10 0.65 1.51
N ASP A 159 -0.04 1.90 1.03
CA ASP A 159 -0.87 2.29 -0.11
C ASP A 159 -0.37 3.62 -0.70
N LEU A 160 0.96 3.70 -0.94
CA LEU A 160 1.64 4.92 -1.36
C LEU A 160 1.50 5.12 -2.87
N CYS A 161 0.29 5.49 -3.30
CA CYS A 161 -0.03 5.79 -4.69
C CYS A 161 -0.35 7.27 -4.88
N PHE A 162 -0.29 7.77 -6.10
CA PHE A 162 -0.47 9.19 -6.42
C PHE A 162 -1.81 9.77 -5.93
N SER A 163 -2.88 8.97 -5.82
CA SER A 163 -4.16 9.41 -5.27
C SER A 163 -4.13 9.64 -3.76
N ASN A 164 -3.15 9.05 -3.05
CA ASN A 164 -2.99 9.16 -1.60
C ASN A 164 -1.87 10.13 -1.20
N ILE A 165 -1.33 10.88 -2.17
CA ILE A 165 -0.27 11.86 -1.96
C ILE A 165 -0.78 13.24 -2.38
N LEU A 166 -1.03 14.11 -1.41
CA LEU A 166 -1.37 15.51 -1.64
C LEU A 166 -0.08 16.33 -1.81
N TYR A 167 -0.06 17.26 -2.75
CA TYR A 167 1.13 18.05 -3.05
C TYR A 167 0.84 19.54 -3.16
N ASP A 168 1.59 20.34 -2.36
CA ASP A 168 1.64 21.80 -2.47
C ASP A 168 2.77 22.19 -3.42
N SER A 169 2.44 22.46 -4.66
CA SER A 169 3.43 22.85 -5.69
C SER A 169 4.15 24.17 -5.39
N LYS A 170 3.53 25.06 -4.58
CA LYS A 170 4.11 26.35 -4.22
C LYS A 170 5.21 26.21 -3.16
N ASN A 171 4.95 25.41 -2.12
CA ASN A 171 5.89 25.22 -1.01
C ASN A 171 6.64 23.89 -1.10
N LYS A 172 6.39 23.06 -2.12
CA LYS A 172 6.99 21.72 -2.35
C LYS A 172 6.79 20.78 -1.16
N ASN A 173 5.60 20.82 -0.56
CA ASN A 173 5.25 20.00 0.59
C ASN A 173 4.33 18.85 0.21
N PHE A 174 4.59 17.68 0.77
CA PHE A 174 3.75 16.49 0.64
C PHE A 174 2.91 16.25 1.88
N LYS A 175 1.72 15.68 1.67
CA LYS A 175 0.90 15.10 2.72
C LYS A 175 0.36 13.75 2.27
N LEU A 176 0.64 12.73 3.06
CA LEU A 176 0.20 11.36 2.82
C LEU A 176 -1.12 11.12 3.54
N ILE A 177 -2.07 10.53 2.83
CA ILE A 177 -3.42 10.25 3.33
C ILE A 177 -3.79 8.79 3.06
N ASP A 178 -4.80 8.28 3.75
CA ASP A 178 -5.36 6.95 3.55
C ASP A 178 -4.33 5.81 3.64
N PRO A 179 -3.47 5.77 4.69
CA PRO A 179 -2.55 4.67 4.88
C PRO A 179 -3.31 3.35 5.02
N ARG A 180 -2.69 2.24 4.62
CA ARG A 180 -3.28 0.91 4.79
C ARG A 180 -3.61 0.60 6.24
N GLY A 181 -2.85 1.17 7.18
CA GLY A 181 -3.06 1.08 8.60
C GLY A 181 -2.49 -0.15 9.27
N LYS A 182 -2.43 -1.29 8.55
CA LYS A 182 -1.88 -2.54 9.07
C LYS A 182 -1.23 -3.35 7.96
N TRP A 183 0.00 -3.83 8.24
CA TRP A 183 0.72 -4.80 7.45
C TRP A 183 1.18 -5.92 8.41
N GLY A 184 0.77 -7.18 8.18
CA GLY A 184 0.98 -8.22 9.19
C GLY A 184 0.31 -7.85 10.54
N GLN A 185 1.08 -7.73 11.60
CA GLN A 185 0.59 -7.41 12.95
C GLN A 185 0.78 -5.93 13.33
N GLY A 186 1.48 -5.14 12.51
CA GLY A 186 1.87 -3.76 12.83
C GLY A 186 1.63 -2.75 11.71
N ILE A 187 2.31 -1.62 11.85
CA ILE A 187 2.36 -0.55 10.85
C ILE A 187 3.64 -0.62 10.00
N SER A 188 4.45 -1.63 10.25
CA SER A 188 5.72 -1.88 9.56
C SER A 188 5.60 -3.08 8.65
N GLY A 189 6.34 -3.07 7.56
CA GLY A 189 6.34 -4.09 6.54
C GLY A 189 7.56 -3.98 5.63
N ASP A 190 7.52 -4.68 4.51
CA ASP A 190 8.54 -4.60 3.49
C ASP A 190 8.50 -3.25 2.77
N ILE A 191 9.61 -2.50 2.77
CA ILE A 191 9.72 -1.19 2.11
C ILE A 191 9.37 -1.25 0.62
N LYS A 192 9.62 -2.38 -0.04
CA LYS A 192 9.28 -2.61 -1.45
C LYS A 192 7.77 -2.54 -1.75
N TYR A 193 6.95 -2.57 -0.70
CA TYR A 193 5.50 -2.42 -0.83
C TYR A 193 5.07 -0.97 -1.12
N ASP A 194 5.92 0.00 -0.76
CA ASP A 194 5.68 1.44 -0.97
C ASP A 194 6.49 2.01 -2.18
N ILE A 195 7.25 1.18 -2.91
CA ILE A 195 8.00 1.51 -4.12
C ILE A 195 7.25 1.01 -5.34
#